data_464793b5a47384a2d88edb543dc670ee
#
_entry.id   464793b5a47384a2d88edb543dc670ee
#
_cell.length_a   1.000
_cell.length_b   1.000
_cell.length_c   1.000
_cell.angle_alpha   90.00
_cell.angle_beta   90.00
_cell.angle_gamma   90.00
#
_symmetry.space_group_name_H-M   'P 1'
#
loop_
_entity.id
_entity.type
_entity.pdbx_description
1 polymer ?
#
loop_
_entity_poly.entity_id
_entity_poly.type
_entity_poly.pdbx_seq_one_letter_code
_entity_poly.pdbx_strand_id
1 'polypeptide(L)'
;MTTELPELLVDDAAEWRDWLAAHHAESPGVWLVLHKKGGTVTSLTYAAAVEEALCFGWIDGQAAKRDAESSLQRMTPRRPRSPWSKVNVERVERLEREGRMHDAGRAQVESAKADGRWAKAYDGPATAEVPADLLAAIAKVPAAQAWFDVLTSTNRFALIYRLGSVKRPETRERKIAEFVDRLARGDLFYPQKRRPTPPPPPPPPHPPPPPNRGGSPRGRGQSPPT
;
A
#
# COMPACT_ATOMS: atom_id res chain seq x y z
N MET A 1 13.62 -22.82 12.76
CA MET A 1 12.87 -23.59 11.73
C MET A 1 11.56 -22.86 11.48
N THR A 2 11.35 -22.34 10.26
CA THR A 2 10.05 -21.74 9.87
C THR A 2 9.11 -22.91 9.62
N THR A 3 8.15 -23.13 10.51
CA THR A 3 7.13 -24.17 10.32
C THR A 3 6.34 -23.77 9.08
N GLU A 4 6.40 -24.60 8.05
CA GLU A 4 5.59 -24.42 6.85
C GLU A 4 4.13 -24.64 7.24
N LEU A 5 3.28 -23.63 6.97
CA LEU A 5 1.86 -23.71 7.32
C LEU A 5 1.13 -24.57 6.29
N PRO A 6 0.19 -25.43 6.70
CA PRO A 6 -0.58 -26.24 5.77
C PRO A 6 -1.55 -25.37 4.94
N GLU A 7 -1.83 -25.80 3.70
CA GLU A 7 -2.98 -25.30 2.95
C GLU A 7 -4.27 -25.85 3.54
N LEU A 8 -5.28 -24.99 3.62
CA LEU A 8 -6.63 -25.34 4.05
C LEU A 8 -7.63 -24.87 2.99
N LEU A 9 -8.37 -25.81 2.44
CA LEU A 9 -9.51 -25.56 1.58
C LEU A 9 -10.78 -25.89 2.39
N VAL A 10 -11.72 -24.97 2.38
CA VAL A 10 -13.06 -25.11 2.98
C VAL A 10 -14.09 -24.62 1.96
N ASP A 11 -15.31 -25.13 2.03
CA ASP A 11 -16.36 -24.84 1.06
C ASP A 11 -16.91 -23.42 1.23
N ASP A 12 -17.03 -22.95 2.48
CA ASP A 12 -17.64 -21.67 2.79
C ASP A 12 -17.17 -21.07 4.14
N ALA A 13 -17.84 -19.99 4.57
CA ALA A 13 -17.54 -19.32 5.83
C ALA A 13 -17.97 -20.12 7.07
N ALA A 14 -18.98 -20.98 6.95
CA ALA A 14 -19.44 -21.80 8.06
C ALA A 14 -18.41 -22.89 8.37
N GLU A 15 -17.92 -23.59 7.34
CA GLU A 15 -16.87 -24.59 7.51
C GLU A 15 -15.56 -23.96 8.02
N TRP A 16 -15.19 -22.74 7.55
CA TRP A 16 -14.07 -22.02 8.11
C TRP A 16 -14.26 -21.69 9.59
N ARG A 17 -15.45 -21.28 10.00
CA ARG A 17 -15.80 -21.03 11.40
C ARG A 17 -15.67 -22.30 12.24
N ASP A 18 -16.19 -23.43 11.75
CA ASP A 18 -16.12 -24.72 12.46
C ASP A 18 -14.68 -25.18 12.62
N TRP A 19 -13.86 -25.02 11.57
CA TRP A 19 -12.43 -25.30 11.66
C TRP A 19 -11.75 -24.43 12.73
N LEU A 20 -12.04 -23.13 12.75
CA LEU A 20 -11.50 -22.22 13.77
C LEU A 20 -11.96 -22.61 15.18
N ALA A 21 -13.23 -23.00 15.35
CA ALA A 21 -13.75 -23.44 16.63
C ALA A 21 -12.95 -24.64 17.18
N ALA A 22 -12.58 -25.56 16.32
CA ALA A 22 -11.82 -26.75 16.68
C ALA A 22 -10.30 -26.49 16.86
N HIS A 23 -9.72 -25.56 16.11
CA HIS A 23 -8.25 -25.48 15.95
C HIS A 23 -7.61 -24.14 16.32
N HIS A 24 -8.39 -23.09 16.60
CA HIS A 24 -7.83 -21.74 16.83
C HIS A 24 -6.80 -21.64 17.94
N ALA A 25 -6.89 -22.49 18.96
CA ALA A 25 -6.01 -22.46 20.14
C ALA A 25 -4.68 -23.18 19.91
N GLU A 26 -4.64 -24.16 19.02
CA GLU A 26 -3.49 -25.07 18.84
C GLU A 26 -2.73 -24.82 17.53
N SER A 27 -3.44 -24.35 16.48
CA SER A 27 -2.83 -24.15 15.17
C SER A 27 -1.95 -22.89 15.13
N PRO A 28 -0.72 -22.99 14.60
CA PRO A 28 0.14 -21.82 14.38
C PRO A 28 -0.32 -20.93 13.21
N GLY A 29 -1.27 -21.41 12.40
CA GLY A 29 -1.81 -20.73 11.25
C GLY A 29 -2.05 -21.67 10.07
N VAL A 30 -2.65 -21.14 9.01
CA VAL A 30 -2.90 -21.85 7.75
C VAL A 30 -2.72 -20.93 6.55
N TRP A 31 -2.50 -21.53 5.38
CA TRP A 31 -2.71 -20.93 4.09
C TRP A 31 -4.15 -21.26 3.63
N LEU A 32 -5.08 -20.34 3.87
CA LEU A 32 -6.48 -20.49 3.50
C LEU A 32 -6.67 -20.27 2.00
N VAL A 33 -7.31 -21.21 1.33
CA VAL A 33 -7.60 -21.10 -0.11
C VAL A 33 -8.81 -20.19 -0.31
N LEU A 34 -8.65 -19.18 -1.17
CA LEU A 34 -9.72 -18.26 -1.57
C LEU A 34 -9.90 -18.28 -3.08
N HIS A 35 -11.12 -18.16 -3.56
CA HIS A 35 -11.39 -18.06 -4.98
C HIS A 35 -10.92 -16.69 -5.55
N LYS A 36 -10.49 -16.69 -6.80
CA LYS A 36 -10.35 -15.48 -7.62
C LYS A 36 -11.68 -15.17 -8.30
N LYS A 37 -11.79 -13.98 -8.89
CA LYS A 37 -12.97 -13.59 -9.67
C LYS A 37 -13.27 -14.65 -10.75
N GLY A 38 -14.41 -15.30 -10.66
CA GLY A 38 -14.85 -16.37 -11.56
C GLY A 38 -14.40 -17.78 -11.18
N GLY A 39 -13.59 -17.94 -10.12
CA GLY A 39 -13.24 -19.26 -9.58
C GLY A 39 -14.38 -19.83 -8.73
N THR A 40 -14.46 -21.16 -8.68
CA THR A 40 -15.55 -21.92 -8.02
C THR A 40 -15.05 -22.90 -6.96
N VAL A 41 -13.73 -22.87 -6.65
CA VAL A 41 -13.11 -23.83 -5.73
C VAL A 41 -13.64 -23.74 -4.30
N THR A 42 -14.17 -22.58 -3.92
CA THR A 42 -14.83 -22.31 -2.64
C THR A 42 -15.78 -21.13 -2.81
N SER A 43 -16.80 -21.02 -1.99
CA SER A 43 -17.63 -19.81 -1.89
C SER A 43 -17.12 -18.81 -0.84
N LEU A 44 -16.06 -19.18 -0.08
CA LEU A 44 -15.48 -18.33 0.95
C LEU A 44 -14.82 -17.09 0.34
N THR A 45 -15.37 -15.92 0.67
CA THR A 45 -14.79 -14.63 0.28
C THR A 45 -13.71 -14.20 1.26
N TYR A 46 -12.77 -13.35 0.81
CA TYR A 46 -11.76 -12.75 1.71
C TYR A 46 -12.39 -12.00 2.89
N ALA A 47 -13.49 -11.26 2.65
CA ALA A 47 -14.15 -10.51 3.71
C ALA A 47 -14.71 -11.43 4.79
N ALA A 48 -15.42 -12.50 4.40
CA ALA A 48 -15.95 -13.49 5.32
C ALA A 48 -14.82 -14.24 6.07
N ALA A 49 -13.74 -14.59 5.36
CA ALA A 49 -12.60 -15.25 5.97
C ALA A 49 -11.96 -14.42 7.08
N VAL A 50 -11.81 -13.10 6.87
CA VAL A 50 -11.27 -12.18 7.88
C VAL A 50 -12.24 -12.00 9.05
N GLU A 51 -13.55 -11.93 8.79
CA GLU A 51 -14.55 -11.78 9.84
C GLU A 51 -14.57 -12.97 10.78
N GLU A 52 -14.61 -14.19 10.25
CA GLU A 52 -14.55 -15.39 11.09
C GLU A 52 -13.22 -15.49 11.83
N ALA A 53 -12.10 -15.18 11.19
CA ALA A 53 -10.79 -15.15 11.86
C ALA A 53 -10.78 -14.16 13.04
N LEU A 54 -11.32 -12.95 12.88
CA LEU A 54 -11.42 -11.95 13.95
C LEU A 54 -12.26 -12.44 15.12
N CYS A 55 -13.33 -13.21 14.86
CA CYS A 55 -14.17 -13.81 15.91
C CYS A 55 -13.35 -14.70 16.86
N PHE A 56 -12.33 -15.37 16.37
CA PHE A 56 -11.46 -16.27 17.15
C PHE A 56 -10.10 -15.68 17.51
N GLY A 57 -9.90 -14.37 17.34
CA GLY A 57 -8.64 -13.69 17.67
C GLY A 57 -7.51 -13.93 16.67
N TRP A 58 -7.85 -14.31 15.45
CA TRP A 58 -6.93 -14.49 14.33
C TRP A 58 -6.90 -13.26 13.44
N ILE A 59 -5.93 -13.22 12.52
CA ILE A 59 -5.75 -12.13 11.56
C ILE A 59 -5.15 -12.65 10.25
N ASP A 60 -5.49 -11.96 9.17
CA ASP A 60 -4.88 -12.15 7.87
C ASP A 60 -3.42 -11.63 7.84
N GLY A 61 -2.63 -12.27 7.01
CA GLY A 61 -1.25 -11.90 6.74
C GLY A 61 -0.99 -11.73 5.25
N GLN A 62 0.05 -12.39 4.74
CA GLN A 62 0.43 -12.32 3.33
C GLN A 62 -0.54 -13.10 2.45
N ALA A 63 -0.74 -12.59 1.22
CA ALA A 63 -1.38 -13.34 0.15
C ALA A 63 -0.30 -13.97 -0.75
N ALA A 64 -0.59 -15.17 -1.29
CA ALA A 64 0.27 -15.87 -2.24
C ALA A 64 -0.53 -16.36 -3.45
N LYS A 65 0.16 -16.64 -4.54
CA LYS A 65 -0.44 -17.30 -5.70
C LYS A 65 -0.59 -18.79 -5.41
N ARG A 66 -1.71 -19.37 -5.86
CA ARG A 66 -1.90 -20.82 -5.89
C ARG A 66 -1.97 -21.31 -7.33
N ASP A 67 -3.04 -20.99 -8.03
CA ASP A 67 -3.30 -21.42 -9.42
C ASP A 67 -4.05 -20.34 -10.21
N ALA A 68 -4.69 -20.72 -11.33
CA ALA A 68 -5.45 -19.79 -12.16
C ALA A 68 -6.74 -19.29 -11.48
N GLU A 69 -7.42 -20.14 -10.70
CA GLU A 69 -8.75 -19.91 -10.13
C GLU A 69 -8.72 -19.51 -8.66
N SER A 70 -7.62 -19.76 -7.96
CA SER A 70 -7.49 -19.54 -6.52
C SER A 70 -6.22 -18.83 -6.11
N SER A 71 -6.23 -18.31 -4.89
CA SER A 71 -5.10 -17.68 -4.19
C SER A 71 -5.04 -18.19 -2.76
N LEU A 72 -3.90 -18.01 -2.12
CA LEU A 72 -3.70 -18.34 -0.73
C LEU A 72 -3.70 -17.08 0.11
N GLN A 73 -4.41 -17.11 1.23
CA GLN A 73 -4.37 -16.08 2.25
C GLN A 73 -3.83 -16.67 3.54
N ARG A 74 -2.71 -16.15 4.03
CA ARG A 74 -2.19 -16.57 5.32
C ARG A 74 -3.11 -16.10 6.43
N MET A 75 -3.57 -17.02 7.30
CA MET A 75 -4.35 -16.76 8.50
C MET A 75 -3.59 -17.26 9.71
N THR A 76 -3.44 -16.43 10.76
CA THR A 76 -2.68 -16.79 11.97
C THR A 76 -3.32 -16.21 13.23
N PRO A 77 -3.09 -16.80 14.39
CA PRO A 77 -3.41 -16.15 15.66
C PRO A 77 -2.75 -14.77 15.75
N ARG A 78 -3.44 -13.79 16.33
CA ARG A 78 -2.87 -12.48 16.60
C ARG A 78 -1.74 -12.59 17.62
N ARG A 79 -0.62 -11.93 17.32
CA ARG A 79 0.49 -11.81 18.26
C ARG A 79 0.19 -10.73 19.32
N PRO A 80 0.75 -10.81 20.53
CA PRO A 80 0.46 -9.88 21.64
C PRO A 80 0.61 -8.40 21.30
N ARG A 81 1.39 -8.03 20.28
CA ARG A 81 1.63 -6.63 19.89
C ARG A 81 1.11 -6.31 18.49
N SER A 82 0.29 -7.18 17.89
CA SER A 82 -0.30 -6.92 16.57
C SER A 82 -1.11 -5.63 16.58
N PRO A 83 -0.85 -4.68 15.66
CA PRO A 83 -1.64 -3.46 15.56
C PRO A 83 -3.05 -3.76 15.06
N TRP A 84 -3.98 -2.85 15.33
CA TRP A 84 -5.33 -2.91 14.82
C TRP A 84 -5.54 -1.88 13.71
N SER A 85 -6.27 -2.24 12.65
CA SER A 85 -6.77 -1.28 11.68
C SER A 85 -8.17 -0.81 12.09
N LYS A 86 -8.54 0.42 11.77
CA LYS A 86 -9.89 0.95 12.00
C LYS A 86 -10.97 0.06 11.37
N VAL A 87 -10.71 -0.45 10.15
CA VAL A 87 -11.61 -1.38 9.47
C VAL A 87 -11.86 -2.64 10.29
N ASN A 88 -10.83 -3.21 10.93
CA ASN A 88 -11.01 -4.40 11.78
C ASN A 88 -11.64 -4.05 13.14
N VAL A 89 -11.42 -2.85 13.66
CA VAL A 89 -12.16 -2.34 14.83
C VAL A 89 -13.66 -2.27 14.52
N GLU A 90 -14.06 -1.63 13.44
CA GLU A 90 -15.45 -1.53 12.99
C GLU A 90 -16.10 -2.91 12.75
N ARG A 91 -15.36 -3.84 12.12
CA ARG A 91 -15.81 -5.22 11.93
C ARG A 91 -16.10 -5.90 13.26
N VAL A 92 -15.17 -5.84 14.19
CA VAL A 92 -15.32 -6.46 15.52
C VAL A 92 -16.49 -5.87 16.29
N GLU A 93 -16.65 -4.54 16.27
CA GLU A 93 -17.81 -3.88 16.91
C GLU A 93 -19.15 -4.35 16.33
N ARG A 94 -19.21 -4.58 15.02
CA ARG A 94 -20.38 -5.16 14.36
C ARG A 94 -20.58 -6.62 14.75
N LEU A 95 -19.52 -7.44 14.67
CA LEU A 95 -19.57 -8.86 15.01
C LEU A 95 -19.96 -9.11 16.48
N GLU A 96 -19.56 -8.22 17.38
CA GLU A 96 -19.98 -8.25 18.79
C GLU A 96 -21.47 -7.98 18.94
N ARG A 97 -22.01 -6.96 18.25
CA ARG A 97 -23.45 -6.67 18.25
C ARG A 97 -24.28 -7.82 17.64
N GLU A 98 -23.71 -8.54 16.68
CA GLU A 98 -24.33 -9.72 16.06
C GLU A 98 -24.22 -10.98 16.93
N GLY A 99 -23.51 -10.94 18.06
CA GLY A 99 -23.29 -12.09 18.95
C GLY A 99 -22.37 -13.17 18.35
N ARG A 100 -21.58 -12.85 17.34
CA ARG A 100 -20.72 -13.80 16.62
C ARG A 100 -19.36 -14.00 17.24
N MET A 101 -18.91 -13.09 18.11
CA MET A 101 -17.58 -13.13 18.72
C MET A 101 -17.42 -14.33 19.65
N HIS A 102 -16.32 -15.05 19.51
CA HIS A 102 -15.86 -16.08 20.44
C HIS A 102 -15.03 -15.44 21.56
N ASP A 103 -14.92 -16.11 22.73
CA ASP A 103 -14.16 -15.59 23.88
C ASP A 103 -12.69 -15.35 23.58
N ALA A 104 -12.07 -16.17 22.73
CA ALA A 104 -10.70 -15.96 22.25
C ALA A 104 -10.53 -14.64 21.47
N GLY A 105 -11.52 -14.28 20.65
CA GLY A 105 -11.56 -12.99 19.96
C GLY A 105 -11.74 -11.82 20.91
N ARG A 106 -12.69 -11.93 21.86
CA ARG A 106 -12.91 -10.91 22.90
C ARG A 106 -11.66 -10.68 23.74
N ALA A 107 -10.94 -11.73 24.11
CA ALA A 107 -9.68 -11.61 24.87
C ALA A 107 -8.63 -10.78 24.12
N GLN A 108 -8.52 -10.92 22.79
CA GLN A 108 -7.61 -10.09 21.97
C GLN A 108 -8.06 -8.62 21.91
N VAL A 109 -9.36 -8.36 21.86
CA VAL A 109 -9.94 -7.01 21.90
C VAL A 109 -9.66 -6.33 23.22
N GLU A 110 -9.96 -6.99 24.33
CA GLU A 110 -9.74 -6.45 25.68
C GLU A 110 -8.24 -6.19 25.95
N SER A 111 -7.37 -7.10 25.54
CA SER A 111 -5.92 -6.85 25.58
C SER A 111 -5.51 -5.60 24.79
N ALA A 112 -6.10 -5.39 23.60
CA ALA A 112 -5.78 -4.24 22.78
C ALA A 112 -6.35 -2.92 23.33
N LYS A 113 -7.49 -2.96 24.01
CA LYS A 113 -8.06 -1.82 24.73
C LYS A 113 -7.21 -1.46 25.94
N ALA A 114 -6.79 -2.44 26.71
CA ALA A 114 -5.99 -2.25 27.93
C ALA A 114 -4.63 -1.61 27.65
N ASP A 115 -3.96 -1.96 26.54
CA ASP A 115 -2.65 -1.40 26.18
C ASP A 115 -2.71 -0.23 25.18
N GLY A 116 -3.90 0.23 24.82
CA GLY A 116 -4.15 1.39 23.98
C GLY A 116 -3.98 1.16 22.47
N ARG A 117 -3.71 -0.08 22.00
CA ARG A 117 -3.63 -0.40 20.56
C ARG A 117 -4.97 -0.23 19.85
N TRP A 118 -6.08 -0.47 20.54
CA TRP A 118 -7.43 -0.27 20.02
C TRP A 118 -7.69 1.19 19.66
N ALA A 119 -7.42 2.12 20.57
CA ALA A 119 -7.59 3.56 20.35
C ALA A 119 -6.61 4.13 19.30
N LYS A 120 -5.47 3.46 19.08
CA LYS A 120 -4.45 3.83 18.10
C LYS A 120 -4.57 3.05 16.80
N ALA A 121 -5.76 2.52 16.49
CA ALA A 121 -6.00 1.78 15.26
C ALA A 121 -5.67 2.66 14.04
N TYR A 122 -4.89 2.08 13.11
CA TYR A 122 -4.42 2.79 11.90
C TYR A 122 -5.49 2.78 10.81
N ASP A 123 -5.45 3.81 9.97
CA ASP A 123 -6.33 3.93 8.80
C ASP A 123 -5.99 2.89 7.74
N GLY A 124 -7.01 2.44 7.00
CA GLY A 124 -6.81 1.52 5.88
C GLY A 124 -6.26 2.23 4.62
N PRO A 125 -5.88 1.47 3.57
CA PRO A 125 -5.34 2.04 2.33
C PRO A 125 -6.25 3.05 1.64
N ALA A 126 -7.56 2.98 1.87
CA ALA A 126 -8.55 3.87 1.26
C ALA A 126 -8.68 5.22 1.97
N THR A 127 -8.39 5.28 3.26
CA THR A 127 -8.65 6.44 4.14
C THR A 127 -7.38 7.04 4.74
N ALA A 128 -6.22 6.37 4.60
CA ALA A 128 -4.98 6.85 5.18
C ALA A 128 -4.51 8.15 4.51
N GLU A 129 -4.35 9.20 5.31
CA GLU A 129 -3.82 10.48 4.86
C GLU A 129 -2.29 10.43 4.75
N VAL A 130 -1.78 11.04 3.67
CA VAL A 130 -0.34 11.14 3.46
C VAL A 130 0.22 12.22 4.38
N PRO A 131 1.23 11.93 5.21
CA PRO A 131 1.83 12.93 6.09
C PRO A 131 2.37 14.15 5.33
N ALA A 132 2.11 15.36 5.85
CA ALA A 132 2.48 16.62 5.19
C ALA A 132 3.98 16.76 4.93
N ASP A 133 4.81 16.29 5.86
CA ASP A 133 6.27 16.28 5.72
C ASP A 133 6.75 15.39 4.56
N LEU A 134 6.11 14.23 4.37
CA LEU A 134 6.38 13.34 3.23
C LEU A 134 5.94 14.00 1.91
N LEU A 135 4.75 14.59 1.85
CA LEU A 135 4.28 15.33 0.66
C LEU A 135 5.23 16.47 0.30
N ALA A 136 5.63 17.27 1.28
CA ALA A 136 6.55 18.39 1.08
C ALA A 136 7.93 17.93 0.56
N ALA A 137 8.42 16.78 1.02
CA ALA A 137 9.68 16.21 0.54
C ALA A 137 9.56 15.67 -0.89
N ILE A 138 8.48 14.96 -1.22
CA ILE A 138 8.20 14.43 -2.57
C ILE A 138 8.10 15.58 -3.58
N ALA A 139 7.39 16.66 -3.26
CA ALA A 139 7.18 17.80 -4.14
C ALA A 139 8.49 18.52 -4.55
N LYS A 140 9.55 18.37 -3.78
CA LYS A 140 10.88 18.95 -4.12
C LYS A 140 11.60 18.18 -5.22
N VAL A 141 11.17 16.96 -5.55
CA VAL A 141 11.84 16.09 -6.52
C VAL A 141 10.85 15.70 -7.62
N PRO A 142 10.89 16.35 -8.80
CA PRO A 142 9.91 16.15 -9.87
C PRO A 142 9.72 14.69 -10.29
N ALA A 143 10.79 13.90 -10.36
CA ALA A 143 10.70 12.49 -10.68
C ALA A 143 9.96 11.68 -9.60
N ALA A 144 10.16 12.00 -8.32
CA ALA A 144 9.44 11.36 -7.21
C ALA A 144 7.96 11.76 -7.22
N GLN A 145 7.65 13.03 -7.50
CA GLN A 145 6.27 13.51 -7.62
C GLN A 145 5.52 12.80 -8.74
N ALA A 146 6.14 12.68 -9.93
CA ALA A 146 5.54 12.00 -11.06
C ALA A 146 5.18 10.53 -10.75
N TRP A 147 6.03 9.83 -10.02
CA TRP A 147 5.72 8.47 -9.56
C TRP A 147 4.65 8.45 -8.49
N PHE A 148 4.69 9.39 -7.53
CA PHE A 148 3.69 9.48 -6.46
C PHE A 148 2.27 9.70 -7.00
N ASP A 149 2.10 10.52 -8.03
CA ASP A 149 0.80 10.83 -8.65
C ASP A 149 0.12 9.60 -9.27
N VAL A 150 0.92 8.64 -9.73
CA VAL A 150 0.42 7.40 -10.36
C VAL A 150 0.41 6.20 -9.42
N LEU A 151 0.78 6.37 -8.14
CA LEU A 151 0.78 5.27 -7.19
C LEU A 151 -0.61 4.66 -7.01
N THR A 152 -0.65 3.33 -6.94
CA THR A 152 -1.82 2.63 -6.44
C THR A 152 -2.03 2.94 -4.95
N SER A 153 -3.27 2.78 -4.46
CA SER A 153 -3.58 2.93 -3.03
C SER A 153 -2.69 2.03 -2.15
N THR A 154 -2.40 0.82 -2.60
CA THR A 154 -1.52 -0.13 -1.91
C THR A 154 -0.09 0.41 -1.76
N ASN A 155 0.50 0.94 -2.85
CA ASN A 155 1.84 1.52 -2.79
C ASN A 155 1.88 2.81 -1.97
N ARG A 156 0.86 3.66 -2.09
CA ARG A 156 0.73 4.88 -1.28
C ARG A 156 0.62 4.54 0.21
N PHE A 157 -0.23 3.58 0.55
CA PHE A 157 -0.38 3.10 1.92
C PHE A 157 0.90 2.48 2.47
N ALA A 158 1.69 1.78 1.65
CA ALA A 158 2.96 1.22 2.07
C ALA A 158 3.97 2.27 2.56
N LEU A 159 3.97 3.46 1.95
CA LEU A 159 4.78 4.61 2.42
C LEU A 159 4.25 5.11 3.77
N ILE A 160 2.94 5.37 3.86
CA ILE A 160 2.27 5.92 5.04
C ILE A 160 2.49 5.00 6.25
N TYR A 161 2.18 3.71 6.10
CA TYR A 161 2.26 2.72 7.17
C TYR A 161 3.68 2.57 7.73
N ARG A 162 4.68 2.48 6.83
CA ARG A 162 6.09 2.37 7.23
C ARG A 162 6.62 3.62 7.91
N LEU A 163 6.10 4.80 7.53
CA LEU A 163 6.48 6.06 8.16
C LEU A 163 5.77 6.26 9.50
N GLY A 164 4.52 5.82 9.63
CA GLY A 164 3.72 5.93 10.86
C GLY A 164 4.30 5.17 12.06
N SER A 165 5.09 4.12 11.81
CA SER A 165 5.77 3.37 12.86
C SER A 165 7.04 4.02 13.40
N VAL A 166 7.54 5.08 12.75
CA VAL A 166 8.80 5.74 13.11
C VAL A 166 8.57 6.84 14.13
N LYS A 167 9.18 6.70 15.31
CA LYS A 167 8.97 7.61 16.44
C LYS A 167 10.06 8.67 16.56
N ARG A 168 11.32 8.38 16.15
CA ARG A 168 12.46 9.31 16.31
C ARG A 168 12.54 10.26 15.11
N PRO A 169 12.64 11.58 15.32
CA PRO A 169 12.68 12.57 14.23
C PRO A 169 13.77 12.29 13.20
N GLU A 170 15.00 12.01 13.61
CA GLU A 170 16.13 11.78 12.70
C GLU A 170 15.93 10.50 11.85
N THR A 171 15.30 9.47 12.45
CA THR A 171 14.94 8.25 11.73
C THR A 171 13.82 8.51 10.72
N ARG A 172 12.87 9.40 11.07
CA ARG A 172 11.78 9.80 10.21
C ARG A 172 12.29 10.58 8.99
N GLU A 173 13.15 11.56 9.19
CA GLU A 173 13.77 12.35 8.10
C GLU A 173 14.53 11.45 7.13
N ARG A 174 15.39 10.56 7.65
CA ARG A 174 16.12 9.58 6.83
C ARG A 174 15.18 8.67 6.05
N LYS A 175 14.06 8.25 6.66
CA LYS A 175 13.08 7.38 6.01
C LYS A 175 12.31 8.11 4.90
N ILE A 176 12.00 9.38 5.11
CA ILE A 176 11.41 10.24 4.09
C ILE A 176 12.36 10.38 2.89
N ALA A 177 13.64 10.68 3.16
CA ALA A 177 14.64 10.79 2.10
C ALA A 177 14.79 9.48 1.31
N GLU A 178 14.82 8.33 1.99
CA GLU A 178 14.83 7.00 1.35
C GLU A 178 13.61 6.82 0.43
N PHE A 179 12.41 7.20 0.88
CA PHE A 179 11.19 7.05 0.09
C PHE A 179 11.16 7.94 -1.14
N VAL A 180 11.62 9.19 -1.00
CA VAL A 180 11.74 10.12 -2.13
C VAL A 180 12.71 9.58 -3.18
N ASP A 181 13.85 9.06 -2.75
CA ASP A 181 14.87 8.49 -3.63
C ASP A 181 14.37 7.20 -4.33
N ARG A 182 13.67 6.32 -3.61
CA ARG A 182 13.01 5.15 -4.20
C ARG A 182 11.99 5.54 -5.26
N LEU A 183 11.11 6.49 -4.95
CA LEU A 183 10.11 7.00 -5.90
C LEU A 183 10.79 7.60 -7.13
N ALA A 184 11.82 8.41 -6.97
CA ALA A 184 12.54 9.01 -8.10
C ALA A 184 13.11 7.97 -9.08
N ARG A 185 13.51 6.79 -8.57
CA ARG A 185 13.99 5.65 -9.38
C ARG A 185 12.86 4.73 -9.86
N GLY A 186 11.62 4.93 -9.43
CA GLY A 186 10.51 4.01 -9.71
C GLY A 186 10.63 2.67 -8.99
N ASP A 187 11.38 2.61 -7.89
CA ASP A 187 11.51 1.43 -7.03
C ASP A 187 10.33 1.37 -6.04
N LEU A 188 9.28 0.66 -6.41
CA LEU A 188 8.04 0.57 -5.66
C LEU A 188 8.03 -0.65 -4.73
N PHE A 189 7.25 -0.58 -3.64
CA PHE A 189 7.10 -1.69 -2.70
C PHE A 189 6.32 -2.87 -3.29
N TYR A 190 5.37 -2.58 -4.17
CA TYR A 190 4.55 -3.59 -4.83
C TYR A 190 4.51 -3.35 -6.34
N PRO A 191 4.49 -4.38 -7.17
CA PRO A 191 4.35 -4.23 -8.61
C PRO A 191 3.07 -3.48 -8.98
N GLN A 192 3.17 -2.56 -9.94
CA GLN A 192 2.00 -1.89 -10.54
C GLN A 192 2.21 -1.67 -12.04
N LYS A 193 1.08 -1.61 -12.77
CA LYS A 193 1.11 -1.40 -14.23
C LYS A 193 1.27 0.07 -14.60
N ARG A 194 0.71 0.98 -13.77
CA ARG A 194 0.69 2.41 -14.02
C ARG A 194 2.10 3.00 -13.89
N ARG A 195 2.50 3.81 -14.89
CA ARG A 195 3.82 4.47 -14.95
C ARG A 195 3.61 5.97 -15.16
N PRO A 196 4.53 6.83 -14.69
CA PRO A 196 4.51 8.25 -15.05
C PRO A 196 4.65 8.42 -16.56
N THR A 197 3.98 9.43 -17.12
CA THR A 197 4.25 9.86 -18.48
C THR A 197 5.65 10.50 -18.53
N PRO A 198 6.52 10.12 -19.48
CA PRO A 198 7.81 10.78 -19.63
C PRO A 198 7.60 12.27 -19.85
N PRO A 199 8.48 13.15 -19.35
CA PRO A 199 8.42 14.56 -19.67
C PRO A 199 8.50 14.75 -21.19
N PRO A 200 7.83 15.78 -21.73
CA PRO A 200 7.95 16.09 -23.16
C PRO A 200 9.42 16.32 -23.52
N PRO A 201 9.85 15.93 -24.71
CA PRO A 201 11.21 16.19 -25.15
C PRO A 201 11.49 17.70 -25.08
N PRO A 202 12.72 18.09 -24.77
CA PRO A 202 13.09 19.51 -24.77
C PRO A 202 12.78 20.11 -26.14
N PRO A 203 12.34 21.37 -26.18
CA PRO A 203 12.11 22.05 -27.47
C PRO A 203 13.38 21.99 -28.34
N PRO A 204 13.26 21.85 -29.63
CA PRO A 204 14.40 21.86 -30.53
C PRO A 204 15.21 23.13 -30.31
N PRO A 205 16.54 23.07 -30.40
CA PRO A 205 17.39 24.24 -30.26
C PRO A 205 16.93 25.29 -31.26
N HIS A 206 16.81 26.55 -30.81
CA HIS A 206 16.47 27.67 -31.68
C HIS A 206 17.43 27.67 -32.88
N PRO A 207 16.92 27.84 -34.10
CA PRO A 207 17.79 28.00 -35.26
C PRO A 207 18.72 29.22 -35.03
N PRO A 208 19.96 29.10 -35.44
CA PRO A 208 20.90 30.25 -35.29
C PRO A 208 20.32 31.49 -35.96
N PRO A 209 20.53 32.68 -35.41
CA PRO A 209 20.07 33.91 -36.00
C PRO A 209 20.62 34.02 -37.44
N PRO A 210 19.84 34.57 -38.39
CA PRO A 210 20.28 34.69 -39.75
C PRO A 210 21.56 35.55 -39.80
N PRO A 211 22.49 35.21 -40.69
CA PRO A 211 23.74 35.96 -40.81
C PRO A 211 23.43 37.43 -41.07
N ASN A 212 24.08 38.29 -40.32
CA ASN A 212 23.95 39.75 -40.45
C ASN A 212 24.38 40.16 -41.85
N ARG A 213 23.42 40.50 -42.70
CA ARG A 213 23.73 41.03 -44.04
C ARG A 213 24.37 42.40 -43.83
N GLY A 214 25.69 42.39 -43.85
CA GLY A 214 26.52 43.59 -43.77
C GLY A 214 26.02 44.62 -44.77
N GLY A 215 25.76 45.85 -44.26
CA GLY A 215 25.35 46.96 -45.08
C GLY A 215 26.37 47.28 -46.17
N SER A 216 25.92 47.35 -47.40
CA SER A 216 26.73 47.90 -48.52
C SER A 216 27.26 49.27 -48.21
N PRO A 217 28.54 49.58 -48.48
CA PRO A 217 29.07 50.92 -48.33
C PRO A 217 28.40 51.86 -49.35
N ARG A 218 27.71 52.90 -48.88
CA ARG A 218 27.22 54.01 -49.72
C ARG A 218 28.37 54.68 -50.38
N GLY A 219 28.37 54.66 -51.74
CA GLY A 219 29.30 55.32 -52.56
C GLY A 219 29.31 56.85 -52.32
N ARG A 220 30.51 57.38 -52.17
CA ARG A 220 30.76 58.85 -52.17
C ARG A 220 30.37 59.44 -53.51
N GLY A 221 29.39 60.32 -53.46
CA GLY A 221 29.08 61.14 -54.60
C GLY A 221 30.22 62.15 -54.83
N GLN A 222 30.78 62.14 -56.03
CA GLN A 222 31.66 63.15 -56.55
C GLN A 222 30.82 64.38 -56.94
N SER A 223 31.24 65.58 -56.48
CA SER A 223 30.77 66.84 -56.94
C SER A 223 31.50 67.23 -58.24
N PRO A 224 30.83 67.77 -59.23
CA PRO A 224 31.50 68.33 -60.43
C PRO A 224 32.08 69.74 -60.18
N PRO A 225 33.12 70.17 -60.95
CA PRO A 225 33.73 71.52 -60.83
C PRO A 225 32.99 72.52 -61.67
N THR A 226 33.12 73.75 -61.26
CA THR A 226 32.99 75.14 -61.73
C THR A 226 31.87 75.92 -61.11
#